data_b870128ccaafb1aaf9c40be6a224c8ce
#
_entry.id   b870128ccaafb1aaf9c40be6a224c8ce
#
_cell.length_a   1.000
_cell.length_b   1.000
_cell.length_c   1.000
_cell.angle_alpha   90.00
_cell.angle_beta   90.00
_cell.angle_gamma   90.00
#
_symmetry.space_group_name_H-M   'P 1'
#
loop_
_entity.id
_entity.type
_entity.pdbx_description
1 polymer ?
#
loop_
_entity_poly.entity_id
_entity_poly.type
_entity_poly.pdbx_seq_one_letter_code
_entity_poly.pdbx_strand_id
1 'polypeptide(L)'
;MKKSLLLAISLLTLSFFPNTYAHDLKGAIASDDRTPKNVVRDVYRNPYQTLEFFGIKTDMTIVELSPGGGWYTEILANYIHYPGTLIAAHHNPEGGGYYK
;
A
#
# COMPACT_ATOMS: atom_id res chain seq x y z
N MET A 1 40.92 33.00 38.33
CA MET A 1 39.63 32.22 38.31
C MET A 1 39.27 31.93 36.86
N LYS A 2 39.37 30.70 36.47
CA LYS A 2 38.97 30.27 35.13
C LYS A 2 37.49 29.89 35.19
N LYS A 3 36.63 30.68 34.53
CA LYS A 3 35.25 30.33 34.35
C LYS A 3 35.16 29.35 33.18
N SER A 4 34.88 28.08 33.46
CA SER A 4 34.61 27.08 32.44
C SER A 4 33.25 27.38 31.84
N LEU A 5 33.23 27.82 30.59
CA LEU A 5 32.02 27.97 29.79
C LEU A 5 31.63 26.59 29.26
N LEU A 6 30.71 25.93 29.94
CA LEU A 6 30.08 24.70 29.42
C LEU A 6 29.11 25.08 28.29
N LEU A 7 29.57 24.94 27.06
CA LEU A 7 28.70 25.03 25.89
C LEU A 7 27.87 23.75 25.86
N ALA A 8 26.62 23.83 26.28
CA ALA A 8 25.65 22.78 26.07
C ALA A 8 25.26 22.78 24.58
N ILE A 9 25.93 21.94 23.81
CA ILE A 9 25.51 21.66 22.43
C ILE A 9 24.25 20.77 22.54
N SER A 10 23.09 21.41 22.45
CA SER A 10 21.82 20.68 22.25
C SER A 10 21.83 20.07 20.86
N LEU A 11 22.14 18.77 20.80
CA LEU A 11 22.06 18.00 19.59
C LEU A 11 20.57 17.77 19.28
N LEU A 12 20.01 18.62 18.44
CA LEU A 12 18.67 18.45 17.90
C LEU A 12 18.74 17.26 16.93
N THR A 13 18.52 16.06 17.44
CA THR A 13 18.37 14.87 16.61
C THR A 13 17.05 14.99 15.86
N LEU A 14 17.15 15.47 14.62
CA LEU A 14 16.03 15.38 13.68
C LEU A 14 15.81 13.90 13.40
N SER A 15 14.83 13.31 14.09
CA SER A 15 14.40 11.94 13.80
C SER A 15 13.74 11.93 12.44
N PHE A 16 14.51 11.64 11.39
CA PHE A 16 13.97 11.23 10.13
C PHE A 16 13.31 9.86 10.35
N PHE A 17 11.99 9.84 10.49
CA PHE A 17 11.22 8.62 10.30
C PHE A 17 11.20 8.37 8.80
N PRO A 18 11.88 7.34 8.27
CA PRO A 18 11.67 6.97 6.88
C PRO A 18 10.19 6.60 6.76
N ASN A 19 9.52 7.22 5.82
CA ASN A 19 8.20 6.79 5.39
C ASN A 19 8.37 5.37 4.83
N THR A 20 8.17 4.37 5.67
CA THR A 20 8.19 2.97 5.25
C THR A 20 6.90 2.67 4.52
N TYR A 21 6.84 3.09 3.23
CA TYR A 21 5.92 2.43 2.33
C TYR A 21 6.29 0.95 2.31
N ALA A 22 5.29 0.08 2.32
CA ALA A 22 5.51 -1.34 2.16
C ALA A 22 6.23 -1.57 0.81
N HIS A 23 7.56 -1.68 0.85
CA HIS A 23 8.38 -1.85 -0.35
C HIS A 23 8.29 -3.28 -0.91
N ASP A 24 7.59 -4.18 -0.22
CA ASP A 24 7.39 -5.55 -0.64
C ASP A 24 5.90 -5.94 -0.63
N LEU A 25 5.59 -6.98 -1.36
CA LEU A 25 4.23 -7.48 -1.49
C LEU A 25 3.67 -8.02 -0.17
N LYS A 26 4.50 -8.62 0.67
CA LYS A 26 4.07 -9.13 1.99
C LYS A 26 3.66 -7.99 2.90
N GLY A 27 4.42 -6.91 2.90
CA GLY A 27 4.09 -5.70 3.64
C GLY A 27 2.79 -5.04 3.16
N ALA A 28 2.56 -5.00 1.86
CA ALA A 28 1.32 -4.48 1.28
C ALA A 28 0.09 -5.32 1.69
N ILE A 29 0.25 -6.64 1.72
CA ILE A 29 -0.81 -7.57 2.16
C ILE A 29 -1.08 -7.41 3.66
N ALA A 30 -0.07 -7.18 4.47
CA ALA A 30 -0.16 -7.01 5.92
C ALA A 30 -0.49 -5.58 6.36
N SER A 31 -0.76 -4.66 5.43
CA SER A 31 -1.04 -3.26 5.75
C SER A 31 -2.28 -3.10 6.63
N ASP A 32 -2.17 -2.25 7.65
CA ASP A 32 -3.27 -1.88 8.54
C ASP A 32 -4.35 -1.03 7.85
N ASP A 33 -4.04 -0.49 6.67
CA ASP A 33 -4.99 0.28 5.85
C ASP A 33 -6.06 -0.61 5.18
N ARG A 34 -5.88 -1.92 5.23
CA ARG A 34 -6.82 -2.84 4.61
C ARG A 34 -8.07 -3.05 5.45
N THR A 35 -9.21 -3.08 4.78
CA THR A 35 -10.50 -3.31 5.43
C THR A 35 -10.57 -4.72 6.05
N PRO A 36 -10.95 -4.88 7.33
CA PRO A 36 -10.98 -6.19 8.00
C PRO A 36 -11.79 -7.25 7.25
N LYS A 37 -12.93 -6.87 6.65
CA LYS A 37 -13.75 -7.79 5.86
C LYS A 37 -13.04 -8.35 4.62
N ASN A 38 -12.04 -7.63 4.11
CA ASN A 38 -11.21 -8.09 3.00
C ASN A 38 -10.05 -8.96 3.50
N VAL A 39 -9.43 -8.58 4.62
CA VAL A 39 -8.32 -9.33 5.21
C VAL A 39 -8.72 -10.77 5.57
N VAL A 40 -9.90 -10.96 6.15
CA VAL A 40 -10.39 -12.32 6.51
C VAL A 40 -10.54 -13.25 5.30
N ARG A 41 -10.60 -12.71 4.09
CA ARG A 41 -10.71 -13.48 2.84
C ARG A 41 -9.36 -13.96 2.31
N ASP A 42 -8.25 -13.46 2.85
CA ASP A 42 -6.90 -13.77 2.37
C ASP A 42 -6.60 -15.27 2.48
N VAL A 43 -7.07 -15.93 3.52
CA VAL A 43 -6.90 -17.38 3.73
C VAL A 43 -7.45 -18.22 2.57
N TYR A 44 -8.49 -17.73 1.91
CA TYR A 44 -9.12 -18.41 0.75
C TYR A 44 -8.58 -17.93 -0.59
N ARG A 45 -8.07 -16.72 -0.65
CA ARG A 45 -7.67 -16.06 -1.91
C ARG A 45 -6.17 -16.07 -2.16
N ASN A 46 -5.37 -16.42 -1.16
CA ASN A 46 -3.92 -16.56 -1.25
C ASN A 46 -3.24 -15.38 -1.96
N PRO A 47 -3.34 -14.14 -1.44
CA PRO A 47 -2.93 -12.95 -2.18
C PRO A 47 -1.46 -12.97 -2.60
N TYR A 48 -0.57 -13.42 -1.73
CA TYR A 48 0.85 -13.45 -2.02
C TYR A 48 1.16 -14.35 -3.22
N GLN A 49 0.71 -15.59 -3.16
CA GLN A 49 0.95 -16.56 -4.23
C GLN A 49 0.32 -16.14 -5.55
N THR A 50 -0.88 -15.56 -5.49
CA THR A 50 -1.61 -15.10 -6.68
C THR A 50 -0.90 -13.92 -7.35
N LEU A 51 -0.55 -12.90 -6.60
CA LEU A 51 0.07 -11.69 -7.14
C LEU A 51 1.52 -11.93 -7.56
N GLU A 52 2.24 -12.81 -6.85
CA GLU A 52 3.57 -13.25 -7.25
C GLU A 52 3.52 -14.04 -8.57
N PHE A 53 2.53 -14.91 -8.74
CA PHE A 53 2.32 -15.65 -9.98
C PHE A 53 2.09 -14.71 -11.17
N PHE A 54 1.35 -13.64 -11.00
CA PHE A 54 1.18 -12.61 -12.03
C PHE A 54 2.44 -11.78 -12.29
N GLY A 55 3.44 -11.90 -11.45
CA GLY A 55 4.72 -11.21 -11.61
C GLY A 55 4.62 -9.69 -11.51
N ILE A 56 3.66 -9.18 -10.73
CA ILE A 56 3.50 -7.74 -10.58
C ILE A 56 4.67 -7.12 -9.82
N LYS A 57 5.05 -5.93 -10.25
CA LYS A 57 6.11 -5.12 -9.65
C LYS A 57 5.61 -3.73 -9.31
N THR A 58 6.27 -3.08 -8.38
CA THR A 58 5.88 -1.79 -7.82
C THR A 58 5.78 -0.66 -8.84
N ASP A 59 6.54 -0.74 -9.92
CA ASP A 59 6.66 0.28 -10.98
C ASP A 59 5.78 0.02 -12.21
N MET A 60 4.95 -1.03 -12.18
CA MET A 60 4.06 -1.37 -13.28
C MET A 60 2.82 -0.48 -13.31
N THR A 61 2.28 -0.28 -14.51
CA THR A 61 0.90 0.18 -14.67
C THR A 61 -0.03 -1.01 -14.64
N ILE A 62 -0.90 -1.06 -13.66
CA ILE A 62 -1.86 -2.15 -13.46
C ILE A 62 -3.27 -1.62 -13.66
N VAL A 63 -4.03 -2.32 -14.49
CA VAL A 63 -5.48 -2.09 -14.65
C VAL A 63 -6.24 -3.20 -13.95
N GLU A 64 -6.96 -2.86 -12.90
CA GLU A 64 -7.86 -3.77 -12.19
C GLU A 64 -9.26 -3.66 -12.77
N LEU A 65 -9.74 -4.73 -13.37
CA LEU A 65 -11.08 -4.79 -13.96
C LEU A 65 -12.10 -5.18 -12.90
N SER A 66 -13.15 -4.38 -12.77
CA SER A 66 -14.27 -4.63 -11.83
C SER A 66 -13.80 -4.85 -10.39
N PRO A 67 -13.19 -3.86 -9.73
CA PRO A 67 -12.57 -4.02 -8.41
C PRO A 67 -13.56 -4.43 -7.31
N GLY A 68 -14.86 -4.23 -7.51
CA GLY A 68 -15.89 -4.62 -6.55
C GLY A 68 -15.67 -3.98 -5.18
N GLY A 69 -15.62 -4.82 -4.13
CA GLY A 69 -15.36 -4.38 -2.76
C GLY A 69 -13.91 -4.02 -2.45
N GLY A 70 -13.00 -3.99 -3.44
CA GLY A 70 -11.66 -3.47 -3.33
C GLY A 70 -10.64 -4.43 -2.70
N TRP A 71 -10.86 -5.73 -2.73
CA TRP A 71 -9.94 -6.68 -2.11
C TRP A 71 -8.52 -6.60 -2.74
N TYR A 72 -8.40 -6.64 -4.07
CA TYR A 72 -7.13 -6.42 -4.75
C TYR A 72 -6.70 -4.97 -4.69
N THR A 73 -7.63 -4.04 -4.84
CA THR A 73 -7.35 -2.61 -4.85
C THR A 73 -6.58 -2.16 -3.61
N GLU A 74 -7.00 -2.62 -2.43
CA GLU A 74 -6.35 -2.28 -1.16
C GLU A 74 -4.89 -2.77 -1.11
N ILE A 75 -4.61 -3.98 -1.60
CA ILE A 75 -3.25 -4.54 -1.65
C ILE A 75 -2.43 -3.77 -2.69
N LEU A 76 -2.98 -3.60 -3.89
CA LEU A 76 -2.27 -2.95 -4.98
C LEU A 76 -1.97 -1.48 -4.71
N ALA A 77 -2.89 -0.77 -4.05
CA ALA A 77 -2.68 0.62 -3.65
C ALA A 77 -1.53 0.78 -2.64
N ASN A 78 -1.30 -0.23 -1.79
CA ASN A 78 -0.16 -0.25 -0.88
C ASN A 78 1.14 -0.74 -1.52
N TYR A 79 1.08 -1.40 -2.67
CA TYR A 79 2.25 -2.00 -3.33
C TYR A 79 2.76 -1.17 -4.51
N ILE A 80 1.86 -0.64 -5.34
CA ILE A 80 2.22 0.14 -6.53
C ILE A 80 2.54 1.58 -6.13
N HIS A 81 3.69 2.07 -6.56
CA HIS A 81 4.10 3.46 -6.32
C HIS A 81 4.92 3.97 -7.50
N TYR A 82 5.09 5.28 -7.53
CA TYR A 82 5.76 5.97 -8.63
C TYR A 82 7.06 5.26 -9.08
N PRO A 83 7.28 5.06 -10.40
CA PRO A 83 6.48 5.51 -11.54
C PRO A 83 5.28 4.62 -11.90
N GLY A 84 4.98 3.59 -11.10
CA GLY A 84 3.84 2.72 -11.31
C GLY A 84 2.50 3.45 -11.13
N THR A 85 1.46 2.88 -11.69
CA THR A 85 0.11 3.42 -11.65
C THR A 85 -0.92 2.31 -11.48
N LEU A 86 -1.86 2.50 -10.56
CA LEU A 86 -3.02 1.63 -10.40
C LEU A 86 -4.25 2.30 -10.99
N ILE A 87 -4.93 1.62 -11.90
CA ILE A 87 -6.16 2.07 -12.54
C ILE A 87 -7.28 1.10 -12.16
N ALA A 88 -8.24 1.57 -11.38
CA ALA A 88 -9.43 0.80 -11.03
C ALA A 88 -10.53 1.05 -12.08
N ALA A 89 -10.75 0.08 -12.96
CA ALA A 89 -11.72 0.18 -14.04
C ALA A 89 -13.07 -0.40 -13.62
N HIS A 90 -13.93 0.46 -13.11
CA HIS A 90 -15.32 0.14 -12.81
C HIS A 90 -16.18 0.10 -14.07
N HIS A 91 -17.24 -0.71 -14.03
CA HIS A 91 -18.29 -0.61 -15.03
C HIS A 91 -19.07 0.71 -14.87
N ASN A 92 -19.70 1.15 -15.96
CA ASN A 92 -20.51 2.36 -15.92
C ASN A 92 -21.71 2.16 -14.96
N PRO A 93 -21.85 2.97 -13.91
CA PRO A 93 -22.95 2.86 -12.97
C PRO A 93 -24.33 3.13 -13.59
N GLU A 94 -24.38 3.75 -14.77
CA GLU A 94 -25.61 4.00 -15.53
C GLU A 94 -25.97 2.82 -16.47
N GLY A 95 -25.08 1.85 -16.61
CA GLY A 95 -25.12 0.82 -17.64
C GLY A 95 -25.99 -0.41 -17.34
N GLY A 96 -26.85 -0.41 -16.29
CA GLY A 96 -27.82 -1.48 -16.09
C GLY A 96 -27.76 -2.25 -14.77
N GLY A 97 -28.82 -2.99 -14.50
CA GLY A 97 -29.26 -3.48 -13.20
C GLY A 97 -28.46 -4.58 -12.51
N TYR A 98 -27.29 -4.96 -12.95
CA TYR A 98 -26.53 -6.04 -12.29
C TYR A 98 -25.78 -5.59 -11.04
N TYR A 99 -25.69 -4.27 -10.79
CA TYR A 99 -24.90 -3.67 -9.73
C TYR A 99 -25.60 -2.47 -9.04
N LYS A 100 -26.88 -2.54 -8.93
CA LYS A 100 -27.63 -1.60 -8.08
C LYS A 100 -27.71 -2.11 -6.65
#